data_6e08ec9ab89e39de8dfccd4877d12cf9
#
_entry.id   6e08ec9ab89e39de8dfccd4877d12cf9
#
_cell.length_a   1.000
_cell.length_b   1.000
_cell.length_c   1.000
_cell.angle_alpha   90.00
_cell.angle_beta   90.00
_cell.angle_gamma   90.00
#
_symmetry.space_group_name_H-M   'P 1'
#
loop_
_entity.id
_entity.type
_entity.pdbx_description
1 polymer ?
#
loop_
_entity_poly.entity_id
_entity_poly.type
_entity_poly.pdbx_seq_one_letter_code
_entity_poly.pdbx_strand_id
1 'polypeptide(L)'
;MKYKIIKTNDQIQASVIEMARRINKDYRNKEIYLINLNDSAKYLIQDLKKVLKPKTKIIKFKYENYKVNSNSNELRILKDINYTLYNKEVIIADGIIISGNTHNYITKYLKLRMPKSISMICIGIKKNFLEKKIPKCYSLFSFNNEWIEGYGFGSQKTKNKRNLFDLRK
;
A
#
# COMPACT_ATOMS: atom_id res chain seq x y z
N MET A 1 -14.87 9.96 -21.31
CA MET A 1 -14.51 8.66 -20.70
C MET A 1 -15.58 8.27 -19.69
N LYS A 2 -16.26 7.15 -19.90
CA LYS A 2 -17.16 6.58 -18.89
C LYS A 2 -16.31 5.78 -17.90
N TYR A 3 -16.23 6.24 -16.67
CA TYR A 3 -15.61 5.47 -15.58
C TYR A 3 -16.59 4.40 -15.11
N LYS A 4 -16.19 3.15 -15.14
CA LYS A 4 -16.99 2.04 -14.58
C LYS A 4 -16.64 1.88 -13.11
N ILE A 5 -17.61 2.02 -12.21
CA ILE A 5 -17.42 1.69 -10.80
C ILE A 5 -17.23 0.17 -10.70
N ILE A 6 -16.11 -0.26 -10.13
CA ILE A 6 -15.81 -1.69 -9.88
C ILE A 6 -15.91 -2.05 -8.41
N LYS A 7 -15.73 -1.07 -7.51
CA LYS A 7 -16.00 -1.20 -6.07
C LYS A 7 -16.63 0.08 -5.55
N THR A 8 -17.76 -0.05 -4.91
CA THR A 8 -18.43 1.06 -4.21
C THR A 8 -17.72 1.37 -2.91
N ASN A 9 -17.96 2.57 -2.36
CA ASN A 9 -17.44 2.93 -1.04
C ASN A 9 -17.86 1.91 0.04
N ASP A 10 -19.09 1.43 0.03
CA ASP A 10 -19.56 0.48 1.04
C ASP A 10 -18.83 -0.86 0.97
N GLN A 11 -18.57 -1.37 -0.25
CA GLN A 11 -17.76 -2.56 -0.46
C GLN A 11 -16.32 -2.37 0.03
N ILE A 12 -15.76 -1.17 -0.17
CA ILE A 12 -14.42 -0.82 0.31
C ILE A 12 -14.41 -0.79 1.83
N GLN A 13 -15.40 -0.14 2.47
CA GLN A 13 -15.47 -0.05 3.93
C GLN A 13 -15.65 -1.44 4.58
N ALA A 14 -16.47 -2.31 4.01
CA ALA A 14 -16.59 -3.70 4.48
C ALA A 14 -15.25 -4.44 4.41
N SER A 15 -14.50 -4.28 3.31
CA SER A 15 -13.17 -4.89 3.15
C SER A 15 -12.12 -4.28 4.10
N VAL A 16 -12.22 -2.98 4.41
CA VAL A 16 -11.34 -2.31 5.40
C VAL A 16 -11.57 -2.89 6.79
N ILE A 17 -12.83 -3.10 7.20
CA ILE A 17 -13.16 -3.72 8.50
C ILE A 17 -12.58 -5.12 8.59
N GLU A 18 -12.73 -5.94 7.54
CA GLU A 18 -12.17 -7.29 7.51
C GLU A 18 -10.63 -7.30 7.55
N MET A 19 -9.98 -6.39 6.81
CA MET A 19 -8.53 -6.20 6.88
C MET A 19 -8.11 -5.81 8.30
N ALA A 20 -8.79 -4.86 8.92
CA ALA A 20 -8.51 -4.43 10.28
C ALA A 20 -8.66 -5.56 11.30
N ARG A 21 -9.69 -6.42 11.16
CA ARG A 21 -9.88 -7.60 12.00
C ARG A 21 -8.67 -8.52 11.98
N ARG A 22 -8.13 -8.79 10.79
CA ARG A 22 -6.93 -9.62 10.61
C ARG A 22 -5.69 -8.97 11.21
N ILE A 23 -5.48 -7.67 10.97
CA ILE A 23 -4.33 -6.92 11.53
C ILE A 23 -4.44 -6.86 13.06
N ASN A 24 -5.61 -6.58 13.61
CA ASN A 24 -5.83 -6.53 15.07
C ASN A 24 -5.52 -7.87 15.75
N LYS A 25 -5.79 -9.00 15.08
CA LYS A 25 -5.42 -10.34 15.56
C LYS A 25 -3.91 -10.55 15.51
N ASP A 26 -3.26 -10.29 14.37
CA ASP A 26 -1.84 -10.60 14.14
C ASP A 26 -0.90 -9.67 14.93
N TYR A 27 -1.35 -8.45 15.21
CA TYR A 27 -0.58 -7.41 15.92
C TYR A 27 -1.17 -7.08 17.30
N ARG A 28 -1.89 -8.01 17.91
CA ARG A 28 -2.41 -7.83 19.27
C ARG A 28 -1.27 -7.50 20.24
N ASN A 29 -1.47 -6.44 21.05
CA ASN A 29 -0.49 -5.94 22.03
C ASN A 29 0.88 -5.53 21.44
N LYS A 30 0.91 -5.17 20.16
CA LYS A 30 2.12 -4.68 19.48
C LYS A 30 1.94 -3.22 19.06
N GLU A 31 3.06 -2.53 18.84
CA GLU A 31 3.09 -1.21 18.20
C GLU A 31 3.46 -1.38 16.72
N ILE A 32 2.70 -0.75 15.84
CA ILE A 32 2.89 -0.81 14.38
C ILE A 32 3.54 0.48 13.89
N TYR A 33 4.60 0.34 13.09
CA TYR A 33 5.23 1.41 12.31
C TYR A 33 4.73 1.29 10.85
N LEU A 34 3.72 2.10 10.50
CA LEU A 34 3.07 2.07 9.22
C LEU A 34 3.72 3.08 8.27
N ILE A 35 4.40 2.58 7.24
CA ILE A 35 5.12 3.36 6.26
C ILE A 35 4.23 3.59 5.03
N ASN A 36 3.80 4.84 4.82
CA ASN A 36 2.95 5.24 3.71
C ASN A 36 3.81 5.63 2.51
N LEU A 37 3.76 4.83 1.45
CA LEU A 37 4.51 5.05 0.22
C LEU A 37 3.82 6.10 -0.66
N ASN A 38 4.50 7.22 -0.92
CA ASN A 38 4.05 8.29 -1.84
C ASN A 38 2.59 8.76 -1.62
N ASP A 39 2.07 8.62 -0.41
CA ASP A 39 0.69 8.92 -0.05
C ASP A 39 -0.39 8.14 -0.87
N SER A 40 0.00 7.07 -1.58
CA SER A 40 -0.89 6.27 -2.44
C SER A 40 -1.98 5.52 -1.67
N ALA A 41 -1.73 5.20 -0.39
CA ALA A 41 -2.67 4.53 0.50
C ALA A 41 -3.38 5.49 1.48
N LYS A 42 -3.41 6.79 1.18
CA LYS A 42 -3.91 7.83 2.11
C LYS A 42 -5.30 7.50 2.68
N TYR A 43 -6.26 7.18 1.82
CA TYR A 43 -7.64 6.90 2.29
C TYR A 43 -7.74 5.56 3.01
N LEU A 44 -7.01 4.54 2.55
CA LEU A 44 -6.93 3.26 3.24
C LEU A 44 -6.42 3.44 4.68
N ILE A 45 -5.36 4.22 4.87
CA ILE A 45 -4.79 4.51 6.19
C ILE A 45 -5.77 5.30 7.05
N GLN A 46 -6.46 6.30 6.48
CA GLN A 46 -7.45 7.10 7.21
C GLN A 46 -8.61 6.24 7.72
N ASP A 47 -9.09 5.30 6.89
CA ASP A 47 -10.20 4.45 7.28
C ASP A 47 -9.75 3.34 8.25
N LEU A 48 -8.58 2.74 8.04
CA LEU A 48 -8.00 1.77 8.98
C LEU A 48 -7.76 2.37 10.38
N LYS A 49 -7.30 3.62 10.47
CA LYS A 49 -7.08 4.30 11.77
C LYS A 49 -8.32 4.32 12.67
N LYS A 50 -9.51 4.30 12.10
CA LYS A 50 -10.78 4.32 12.86
C LYS A 50 -11.07 2.99 13.54
N VAL A 51 -10.49 1.89 13.03
CA VAL A 51 -10.83 0.50 13.44
C VAL A 51 -9.63 -0.34 13.88
N LEU A 52 -8.40 0.15 13.70
CA LEU A 52 -7.21 -0.51 14.22
C LEU A 52 -7.10 -0.32 15.74
N LYS A 53 -6.84 -1.42 16.44
CA LYS A 53 -6.63 -1.43 17.90
C LYS A 53 -5.16 -1.24 18.29
N PRO A 54 -4.17 -1.83 17.58
CA PRO A 54 -2.76 -1.64 17.89
C PRO A 54 -2.35 -0.17 17.78
N LYS A 55 -1.51 0.30 18.71
CA LYS A 55 -0.88 1.61 18.60
C LYS A 55 -0.14 1.70 17.28
N THR A 56 -0.47 2.70 16.45
CA THR A 56 0.06 2.81 15.09
C THR A 56 0.71 4.16 14.87
N LYS A 57 2.00 4.15 14.52
CA LYS A 57 2.78 5.31 14.13
C LYS A 57 2.84 5.37 12.60
N ILE A 58 2.31 6.45 12.01
CA ILE A 58 2.30 6.64 10.56
C ILE A 58 3.54 7.42 10.15
N ILE A 59 4.30 6.88 9.19
CA ILE A 59 5.54 7.43 8.68
C ILE A 59 5.38 7.65 7.18
N LYS A 60 5.72 8.86 6.72
CA LYS A 60 5.73 9.16 5.29
C LYS A 60 7.08 8.79 4.68
N PHE A 61 7.03 8.02 3.61
CA PHE A 61 8.18 7.66 2.80
C PHE A 61 7.92 8.05 1.35
N LYS A 62 8.83 8.80 0.74
CA LYS A 62 8.68 9.25 -0.65
C LYS A 62 9.83 8.76 -1.49
N TYR A 63 9.49 8.29 -2.68
CA TYR A 63 10.43 7.84 -3.70
C TYR A 63 9.94 8.24 -5.09
N GLU A 64 10.83 8.22 -6.05
CA GLU A 64 10.52 8.30 -7.46
C GLU A 64 11.23 7.19 -8.23
N ASN A 65 10.63 6.76 -9.33
CA ASN A 65 11.28 5.87 -10.28
C ASN A 65 12.09 6.74 -11.24
N TYR A 66 13.39 6.54 -11.24
CA TYR A 66 14.32 7.28 -12.07
C TYR A 66 14.82 6.40 -13.21
N LYS A 67 14.67 6.85 -14.46
CA LYS A 67 15.24 6.18 -15.63
C LYS A 67 16.70 6.56 -15.76
N VAL A 68 17.59 5.59 -15.59
CA VAL A 68 19.06 5.79 -15.81
C VAL A 68 19.39 5.64 -17.29
N ASN A 69 18.75 4.68 -17.96
CA ASN A 69 18.83 4.45 -19.41
C ASN A 69 17.57 3.73 -19.91
N SER A 70 17.50 3.41 -21.22
CA SER A 70 16.33 2.76 -21.81
C SER A 70 15.90 1.44 -21.14
N ASN A 71 16.81 0.76 -20.45
CA ASN A 71 16.60 -0.60 -19.93
C ASN A 71 16.68 -0.71 -18.40
N SER A 72 16.99 0.36 -17.68
CA SER A 72 17.09 0.31 -16.21
C SER A 72 16.31 1.45 -15.54
N ASN A 73 15.45 1.06 -14.61
CA ASN A 73 14.80 1.98 -13.68
C ASN A 73 15.44 1.81 -12.31
N GLU A 74 15.90 2.89 -11.73
CA GLU A 74 16.34 2.94 -10.35
C GLU A 74 15.31 3.65 -9.49
N LEU A 75 15.30 3.33 -8.20
CA LEU A 75 14.43 3.95 -7.23
C LEU A 75 15.24 4.97 -6.43
N ARG A 76 14.84 6.24 -6.51
CA ARG A 76 15.43 7.33 -5.75
C ARG A 76 14.56 7.67 -4.55
N ILE A 77 15.14 7.63 -3.36
CA ILE A 77 14.46 8.01 -2.13
C ILE A 77 14.48 9.52 -1.99
N LEU A 78 13.30 10.16 -1.96
CA LEU A 78 13.13 11.60 -1.80
C LEU A 78 12.90 12.00 -0.34
N LYS A 79 12.25 11.12 0.44
CA LYS A 79 12.01 11.29 1.87
C LYS A 79 12.17 9.96 2.56
N ASP A 80 13.21 9.87 3.36
CA ASP A 80 13.52 8.69 4.15
C ASP A 80 12.87 8.71 5.54
N ILE A 81 13.03 7.61 6.26
CA ILE A 81 12.51 7.39 7.60
C ILE A 81 13.51 7.92 8.63
N ASN A 82 13.07 8.85 9.44
CA ASN A 82 13.85 9.43 10.52
C ASN A 82 13.57 8.79 11.91
N TYR A 83 13.16 7.53 11.91
CA TYR A 83 12.89 6.72 13.10
C TYR A 83 13.73 5.46 13.10
N THR A 84 14.10 4.98 14.28
CA THR A 84 14.66 3.63 14.39
C THR A 84 13.57 2.59 14.12
N LEU A 85 13.87 1.63 13.22
CA LEU A 85 13.02 0.49 12.95
C LEU A 85 13.53 -0.79 13.64
N TYR A 86 14.67 -0.71 14.32
CA TYR A 86 15.25 -1.85 15.02
C TYR A 86 14.22 -2.51 15.95
N ASN A 87 14.01 -3.80 15.78
CA ASN A 87 13.06 -4.62 16.54
C ASN A 87 11.60 -4.09 16.53
N LYS A 88 11.18 -3.36 15.46
CA LYS A 88 9.82 -2.83 15.31
C LYS A 88 9.00 -3.65 14.34
N GLU A 89 7.69 -3.72 14.58
CA GLU A 89 6.73 -4.30 13.65
C GLU A 89 6.41 -3.26 12.56
N VAL A 90 6.79 -3.55 11.31
CA VAL A 90 6.66 -2.61 10.18
C VAL A 90 5.56 -3.09 9.24
N ILE A 91 4.69 -2.16 8.85
CA ILE A 91 3.72 -2.37 7.77
C ILE A 91 3.95 -1.34 6.68
N ILE A 92 4.22 -1.78 5.45
CA ILE A 92 4.31 -0.93 4.27
C ILE A 92 2.91 -0.77 3.68
N ALA A 93 2.48 0.47 3.45
CA ALA A 93 1.17 0.79 2.87
C ALA A 93 1.32 1.38 1.48
N ASP A 94 0.65 0.80 0.49
CA ASP A 94 0.61 1.27 -0.89
C ASP A 94 -0.80 1.18 -1.50
N GLY A 95 -1.00 1.80 -2.65
CA GLY A 95 -2.25 1.76 -3.41
C GLY A 95 -2.45 0.41 -4.11
N ILE A 96 -1.81 0.25 -5.26
CA ILE A 96 -1.90 -0.96 -6.09
C ILE A 96 -0.52 -1.59 -6.28
N ILE A 97 -0.43 -2.88 -5.97
CA ILE A 97 0.76 -3.68 -6.23
C ILE A 97 0.59 -4.40 -7.57
N ILE A 98 1.51 -4.18 -8.51
CA ILE A 98 1.51 -4.82 -9.83
C ILE A 98 2.63 -5.88 -9.90
N SER A 99 3.83 -5.49 -10.30
CA SER A 99 4.96 -6.42 -10.45
C SER A 99 5.67 -6.77 -9.14
N GLY A 100 5.52 -5.93 -8.12
CA GLY A 100 6.22 -6.10 -6.84
C GLY A 100 7.68 -5.62 -6.85
N ASN A 101 8.21 -5.12 -7.97
CA ASN A 101 9.61 -4.68 -8.08
C ASN A 101 9.95 -3.60 -7.07
N THR A 102 9.20 -2.51 -7.03
CA THR A 102 9.36 -1.43 -6.06
C THR A 102 9.26 -1.93 -4.62
N HIS A 103 8.28 -2.80 -4.33
CA HIS A 103 8.05 -3.33 -2.99
C HIS A 103 9.18 -4.25 -2.53
N ASN A 104 9.72 -5.06 -3.44
CA ASN A 104 10.89 -5.89 -3.16
C ASN A 104 12.12 -5.04 -2.84
N TYR A 105 12.36 -3.97 -3.61
CA TYR A 105 13.46 -3.04 -3.37
C TYR A 105 13.31 -2.35 -2.00
N ILE A 106 12.16 -1.74 -1.73
CA ILE A 106 11.89 -1.04 -0.46
C ILE A 106 11.98 -2.01 0.72
N THR A 107 11.47 -3.23 0.58
CA THR A 107 11.59 -4.26 1.62
C THR A 107 13.04 -4.59 1.94
N LYS A 108 13.90 -4.74 0.92
CA LYS A 108 15.35 -4.97 1.12
C LYS A 108 16.00 -3.79 1.82
N TYR A 109 15.68 -2.57 1.38
CA TYR A 109 16.18 -1.35 2.00
C TYR A 109 15.79 -1.24 3.48
N LEU A 110 14.53 -1.53 3.81
CA LEU A 110 14.06 -1.46 5.20
C LEU A 110 14.64 -2.58 6.07
N LYS A 111 14.93 -3.76 5.51
CA LYS A 111 15.59 -4.85 6.24
C LYS A 111 16.96 -4.48 6.79
N LEU A 112 17.70 -3.57 6.15
CA LEU A 112 18.98 -3.06 6.65
C LEU A 112 18.84 -2.34 8.01
N ARG A 113 17.63 -1.92 8.37
CA ARG A 113 17.29 -1.29 9.65
C ARG A 113 16.83 -2.29 10.72
N MET A 114 16.99 -3.59 10.45
CA MET A 114 16.71 -4.72 11.35
C MET A 114 15.34 -4.64 12.05
N PRO A 115 14.22 -4.46 11.31
CA PRO A 115 12.89 -4.55 11.91
C PRO A 115 12.60 -5.96 12.37
N LYS A 116 11.71 -6.11 13.36
CA LYS A 116 11.26 -7.42 13.84
C LYS A 116 10.46 -8.17 12.79
N SER A 117 9.59 -7.46 12.09
CA SER A 117 8.84 -7.98 10.96
C SER A 117 8.55 -6.90 9.92
N ILE A 118 8.33 -7.33 8.68
CA ILE A 118 7.80 -6.47 7.61
C ILE A 118 6.60 -7.19 6.99
N SER A 119 5.47 -6.50 6.93
CA SER A 119 4.29 -6.89 6.15
C SER A 119 3.80 -5.72 5.32
N MET A 120 2.74 -5.94 4.55
CA MET A 120 2.19 -4.92 3.66
C MET A 120 0.68 -4.82 3.79
N ILE A 121 0.14 -3.63 3.50
CA ILE A 121 -1.26 -3.40 3.21
C ILE A 121 -1.39 -2.70 1.87
N CYS A 122 -2.42 -3.03 1.10
CA CYS A 122 -2.71 -2.34 -0.15
C CYS A 122 -4.21 -2.37 -0.47
N ILE A 123 -4.63 -1.45 -1.34
CA ILE A 123 -6.00 -1.39 -1.85
C ILE A 123 -6.21 -2.58 -2.80
N GLY A 124 -5.22 -2.88 -3.61
CA GLY A 124 -5.32 -4.00 -4.53
C GLY A 124 -4.00 -4.60 -4.96
N ILE A 125 -4.06 -5.86 -5.36
CA ILE A 125 -2.93 -6.60 -5.91
C ILE A 125 -3.33 -7.24 -7.23
N LYS A 126 -2.49 -7.10 -8.25
CA LYS A 126 -2.61 -7.78 -9.55
C LYS A 126 -1.79 -9.06 -9.53
N LYS A 127 -2.36 -10.14 -9.01
CA LYS A 127 -1.64 -11.40 -8.75
C LYS A 127 -0.96 -11.97 -9.99
N ASN A 128 -1.62 -11.89 -11.15
CA ASN A 128 -1.10 -12.44 -12.41
C ASN A 128 0.10 -11.65 -12.97
N PHE A 129 0.39 -10.47 -12.45
CA PHE A 129 1.50 -9.61 -12.85
C PHE A 129 2.62 -9.55 -11.81
N LEU A 130 2.51 -10.32 -10.72
CA LEU A 130 3.50 -10.30 -9.66
C LEU A 130 4.76 -11.08 -10.08
N GLU A 131 5.83 -10.37 -10.33
CA GLU A 131 7.13 -10.92 -10.75
C GLU A 131 8.09 -11.17 -9.59
N LYS A 132 7.94 -10.40 -8.51
CA LYS A 132 8.82 -10.47 -7.34
C LYS A 132 8.06 -10.88 -6.10
N LYS A 133 8.75 -11.68 -5.26
CA LYS A 133 8.24 -12.03 -3.94
C LYS A 133 8.13 -10.77 -3.08
N ILE A 134 6.97 -10.57 -2.49
CA ILE A 134 6.68 -9.49 -1.56
C ILE A 134 6.43 -10.07 -0.15
N PRO A 135 6.55 -9.27 0.92
CA PRO A 135 6.15 -9.68 2.26
C PRO A 135 4.68 -10.09 2.34
N LYS A 136 4.28 -10.71 3.48
CA LYS A 136 2.87 -10.95 3.78
C LYS A 136 2.05 -9.68 3.51
N CYS A 137 1.06 -9.78 2.64
CA CYS A 137 0.26 -8.63 2.22
C CYS A 137 -1.22 -8.82 2.57
N TYR A 138 -1.80 -7.84 3.24
CA TYR A 138 -3.22 -7.69 3.44
C TYR A 138 -3.75 -6.77 2.33
N SER A 139 -4.40 -7.33 1.31
CA SER A 139 -5.04 -6.56 0.25
C SER A 139 -6.54 -6.48 0.46
N LEU A 140 -7.16 -5.34 0.13
CA LEU A 140 -8.62 -5.24 0.10
C LEU A 140 -9.19 -6.10 -1.03
N PHE A 141 -8.56 -6.02 -2.21
CA PHE A 141 -9.04 -6.70 -3.42
C PHE A 141 -7.90 -7.35 -4.20
N SER A 142 -8.26 -8.30 -5.05
CA SER A 142 -7.42 -8.84 -6.12
C SER A 142 -8.00 -8.41 -7.46
N PHE A 143 -7.13 -7.97 -8.36
CA PHE A 143 -7.48 -7.50 -9.70
C PHE A 143 -6.71 -8.26 -10.76
N ASN A 144 -7.25 -8.29 -11.97
CA ASN A 144 -6.60 -8.85 -13.15
C ASN A 144 -6.03 -7.72 -14.01
N ASN A 145 -6.71 -7.39 -15.10
CA ASN A 145 -6.24 -6.42 -16.09
C ASN A 145 -6.83 -5.01 -15.93
N GLU A 146 -7.67 -4.79 -14.90
CA GLU A 146 -8.34 -3.52 -14.68
C GLU A 146 -7.34 -2.38 -14.52
N TRP A 147 -7.61 -1.23 -15.16
CA TRP A 147 -6.89 0.02 -14.93
C TRP A 147 -7.58 0.78 -13.81
N ILE A 148 -7.05 0.68 -12.61
CA ILE A 148 -7.75 1.09 -11.39
C ILE A 148 -7.35 2.49 -10.98
N GLU A 149 -8.35 3.33 -10.68
CA GLU A 149 -8.19 4.65 -10.07
C GLU A 149 -9.28 4.89 -9.01
N GLY A 150 -9.08 5.90 -8.18
CA GLY A 150 -9.99 6.29 -7.10
C GLY A 150 -9.43 5.95 -5.72
N TYR A 151 -10.20 6.23 -4.70
CA TYR A 151 -9.87 5.96 -3.30
C TYR A 151 -8.46 6.40 -2.89
N GLY A 152 -8.08 7.60 -3.32
CA GLY A 152 -6.82 8.24 -2.93
C GLY A 152 -5.71 8.21 -3.99
N PHE A 153 -5.86 7.47 -5.08
CA PHE A 153 -4.84 7.39 -6.12
C PHE A 153 -5.40 7.54 -7.54
N GLY A 154 -4.52 7.77 -8.50
CA GLY A 154 -4.86 7.99 -9.90
C GLY A 154 -4.96 9.45 -10.29
N SER A 155 -5.73 9.76 -11.33
CA SER A 155 -5.88 11.09 -11.91
C SER A 155 -6.61 12.06 -10.97
N GLN A 156 -6.47 13.39 -11.24
CA GLN A 156 -7.18 14.41 -10.48
C GLN A 156 -8.71 14.24 -10.50
N LYS A 157 -9.25 13.62 -11.56
CA LYS A 157 -10.69 13.41 -11.73
C LYS A 157 -11.26 12.32 -10.82
N THR A 158 -10.46 11.33 -10.44
CA THR A 158 -10.89 10.12 -9.73
C THR A 158 -10.29 9.97 -8.34
N LYS A 159 -9.08 10.46 -8.09
CA LYS A 159 -8.35 10.23 -6.84
C LYS A 159 -9.09 10.65 -5.57
N ASN A 160 -9.91 11.71 -5.64
CA ASN A 160 -10.67 12.21 -4.49
C ASN A 160 -12.01 11.49 -4.30
N LYS A 161 -12.39 10.60 -5.22
CA LYS A 161 -13.63 9.81 -5.11
C LYS A 161 -13.39 8.61 -4.19
N ARG A 162 -14.42 8.23 -3.43
CA ARG A 162 -14.33 7.13 -2.45
C ARG A 162 -14.56 5.75 -3.07
N ASN A 163 -14.97 5.67 -4.33
CA ASN A 163 -15.13 4.43 -5.09
C ASN A 163 -13.83 4.05 -5.83
N LEU A 164 -13.74 2.80 -6.28
CA LEU A 164 -12.74 2.37 -7.26
C LEU A 164 -13.38 2.25 -8.65
N PHE A 165 -12.64 2.66 -9.64
CA PHE A 165 -13.07 2.74 -11.04
C PHE A 165 -12.12 1.94 -11.93
N ASP A 166 -12.67 1.28 -12.96
CA ASP A 166 -11.90 0.78 -14.11
C ASP A 166 -11.99 1.81 -15.25
N LEU A 167 -10.83 2.20 -15.77
CA LEU A 167 -10.71 3.19 -16.85
C LEU A 167 -10.57 2.56 -18.23
N ARG A 168 -10.57 1.23 -18.34
CA ARG A 168 -10.56 0.57 -19.65
C ARG A 168 -11.86 0.88 -20.38
N LYS A 169 -11.75 1.15 -21.68
CA LYS A 169 -12.88 1.34 -22.60
C LYS A 169 -13.56 0.03 -22.92
#